data_fd379b8d475a2d4e45df93484626fbc9
#
_entry.id   fd379b8d475a2d4e45df93484626fbc9
#
_cell.length_a   1.000
_cell.length_b   1.000
_cell.length_c   1.000
_cell.angle_alpha   90.00
_cell.angle_beta   90.00
_cell.angle_gamma   90.00
#
_symmetry.space_group_name_H-M   'P 1'
#
loop_
_entity.id
_entity.type
_entity.pdbx_description
1 polymer ?
#
loop_
_entity_poly.entity_id
_entity_poly.type
_entity_poly.pdbx_seq_one_letter_code
_entity_poly.pdbx_strand_id
1 'polypeptide(L)'
;MSRDEPVDELPKVTLAFLRRVEELCPRRVAFEHHNRRGNRTTPARWRVANQLMDHARVAHVELGSPSPAAFTPLPGLVPEEQRIYETAVRWYLQLFGGRAVRAVDVDEWETPVPDLGIRLVGPAGLPFEDADGHAELRLLRVGGAEPDPADPLGPMEARFALLRRSEWLAGRSVRVVHADLLYGALVEHEVATDEVAAELRQWLSERVEALQARITHPEARPSLECGRCRFVAGCDAHG
;
A
#
# COMPACT_ATOMS: atom_id res chain seq x y z
N MET A 1 -6.34 -24.34 -14.31
CA MET A 1 -5.03 -24.04 -13.70
C MET A 1 -4.76 -25.11 -12.66
N SER A 2 -3.61 -25.82 -12.76
CA SER A 2 -3.23 -26.89 -11.83
C SER A 2 -2.94 -26.27 -10.46
N ARG A 3 -3.44 -26.91 -9.38
CA ARG A 3 -3.26 -26.44 -7.98
C ARG A 3 -1.83 -26.57 -7.44
N ASP A 4 -0.89 -27.05 -8.27
CA ASP A 4 0.48 -27.43 -7.87
C ASP A 4 1.57 -26.56 -8.48
N GLU A 5 1.26 -25.34 -9.00
CA GLU A 5 2.33 -24.42 -9.39
C GLU A 5 3.10 -23.96 -8.15
N PRO A 6 4.44 -24.05 -8.15
CA PRO A 6 5.24 -23.61 -7.02
C PRO A 6 4.94 -22.12 -6.75
N VAL A 7 4.80 -21.80 -5.47
CA VAL A 7 4.41 -20.44 -4.99
C VAL A 7 5.30 -19.35 -5.59
N ASP A 8 6.55 -19.66 -5.89
CA ASP A 8 7.52 -18.73 -6.47
C ASP A 8 7.24 -18.35 -7.93
N GLU A 9 6.39 -19.08 -8.63
CA GLU A 9 6.02 -18.80 -10.03
C GLU A 9 4.75 -17.96 -10.17
N LEU A 10 4.01 -17.75 -9.07
CA LEU A 10 2.77 -16.97 -9.11
C LEU A 10 3.03 -15.51 -9.53
N PRO A 11 2.18 -14.93 -10.40
CA PRO A 11 2.26 -13.53 -10.81
C PRO A 11 2.22 -12.57 -9.63
N LYS A 12 3.13 -11.58 -9.62
CA LYS A 12 3.21 -10.55 -8.60
C LYS A 12 2.21 -9.43 -8.87
N VAL A 13 1.36 -9.13 -7.91
CA VAL A 13 0.37 -8.05 -7.94
C VAL A 13 0.67 -7.04 -6.84
N THR A 14 0.85 -5.78 -7.22
CA THR A 14 1.07 -4.66 -6.29
C THR A 14 -0.18 -3.82 -6.13
N LEU A 15 -0.30 -3.10 -5.02
CA LEU A 15 -1.36 -2.12 -4.82
C LEU A 15 -1.46 -1.11 -5.98
N ALA A 16 -0.31 -0.61 -6.45
CA ALA A 16 -0.27 0.31 -7.59
C ALA A 16 -0.83 -0.30 -8.87
N PHE A 17 -0.74 -1.61 -9.03
CA PHE A 17 -1.28 -2.31 -10.18
C PHE A 17 -2.80 -2.49 -10.05
N LEU A 18 -3.29 -2.85 -8.86
CA LEU A 18 -4.72 -2.95 -8.57
C LEU A 18 -5.45 -1.61 -8.77
N ARG A 19 -4.87 -0.50 -8.35
CA ARG A 19 -5.43 0.84 -8.60
C ARG A 19 -5.61 1.15 -10.07
N ARG A 20 -4.65 0.77 -10.90
CA ARG A 20 -4.66 1.06 -12.34
C ARG A 20 -5.70 0.28 -13.12
N VAL A 21 -6.18 -0.82 -12.58
CA VAL A 21 -7.23 -1.62 -13.23
C VAL A 21 -8.49 -0.77 -13.49
N GLU A 22 -8.82 0.16 -12.61
CA GLU A 22 -10.01 1.02 -12.79
C GLU A 22 -9.71 2.29 -13.60
N GLU A 23 -8.56 2.89 -13.36
CA GLU A 23 -8.24 4.23 -13.84
C GLU A 23 -7.67 4.25 -15.27
N LEU A 24 -7.07 3.15 -15.73
CA LEU A 24 -6.34 3.15 -16.98
C LEU A 24 -7.07 2.41 -18.12
N CYS A 25 -6.80 2.88 -19.33
CA CYS A 25 -7.14 2.15 -20.54
C CYS A 25 -6.64 0.69 -20.48
N PRO A 26 -7.46 -0.34 -20.79
CA PRO A 26 -7.07 -1.75 -20.73
C PRO A 26 -5.80 -2.06 -21.52
N ARG A 27 -5.63 -1.48 -22.71
CA ARG A 27 -4.43 -1.65 -23.52
C ARG A 27 -3.19 -1.08 -22.87
N ARG A 28 -3.30 0.05 -22.18
CA ARG A 28 -2.19 0.60 -21.38
C ARG A 28 -1.80 -0.32 -20.24
N VAL A 29 -2.77 -0.93 -19.57
CA VAL A 29 -2.54 -1.93 -18.49
C VAL A 29 -1.77 -3.12 -19.05
N ALA A 30 -2.19 -3.67 -20.20
CA ALA A 30 -1.49 -4.77 -20.87
C ALA A 30 -0.06 -4.39 -21.26
N PHE A 31 0.15 -3.23 -21.89
CA PHE A 31 1.49 -2.75 -22.23
C PHE A 31 2.39 -2.56 -21.00
N GLU A 32 1.85 -2.04 -19.91
CA GLU A 32 2.60 -1.88 -18.65
C GLU A 32 2.92 -3.22 -17.99
N HIS A 33 2.05 -4.21 -18.13
CA HIS A 33 2.28 -5.57 -17.65
C HIS A 33 3.44 -6.24 -18.42
N HIS A 34 3.44 -6.15 -19.75
CA HIS A 34 4.47 -6.75 -20.57
C HIS A 34 5.80 -5.98 -20.57
N ASN A 35 5.75 -4.65 -20.37
CA ASN A 35 6.92 -3.77 -20.40
C ASN A 35 7.30 -3.25 -19.01
N ARG A 36 7.40 -4.12 -18.01
CA ARG A 36 7.73 -3.76 -16.61
C ARG A 36 9.06 -3.05 -16.39
N ARG A 37 9.91 -2.94 -17.43
CA ARG A 37 11.24 -2.32 -17.38
C ARG A 37 11.21 -0.83 -17.70
N GLY A 38 10.45 -0.04 -17.01
CA GLY A 38 10.52 1.41 -17.10
C GLY A 38 11.17 1.98 -15.84
N ASN A 39 12.27 2.70 -16.01
CA ASN A 39 12.86 3.52 -14.95
C ASN A 39 11.83 4.59 -14.55
N ARG A 40 10.99 4.30 -13.53
CA ARG A 40 10.08 5.27 -12.96
C ARG A 40 10.83 6.00 -11.85
N THR A 41 11.04 7.28 -12.02
CA THR A 41 11.44 8.12 -10.88
C THR A 41 10.34 8.03 -9.84
N THR A 42 10.71 7.52 -8.65
CA THR A 42 9.80 7.48 -7.51
C THR A 42 9.46 8.91 -7.11
N PRO A 43 8.17 9.29 -7.03
CA PRO A 43 7.80 10.63 -6.60
C PRO A 43 8.41 10.98 -5.23
N ALA A 44 8.81 12.24 -5.05
CA ALA A 44 9.45 12.72 -3.82
C ALA A 44 8.68 12.32 -2.55
N ARG A 45 7.36 12.51 -2.54
CA ARG A 45 6.50 12.13 -1.42
C ARG A 45 6.53 10.63 -1.09
N TRP A 46 6.70 9.79 -2.10
CA TRP A 46 6.84 8.35 -1.91
C TRP A 46 8.17 7.97 -1.28
N ARG A 47 9.26 8.63 -1.68
CA ARG A 47 10.58 8.42 -1.07
C ARG A 47 10.54 8.82 0.40
N VAL A 48 9.97 9.99 0.69
CA VAL A 48 9.80 10.47 2.05
C VAL A 48 8.94 9.53 2.89
N ALA A 49 7.80 9.06 2.35
CA ALA A 49 6.91 8.14 3.06
C ALA A 49 7.59 6.80 3.37
N ASN A 50 8.32 6.22 2.42
CA ASN A 50 9.05 4.97 2.63
C ASN A 50 10.13 5.13 3.71
N GLN A 51 10.95 6.18 3.63
CA GLN A 51 11.98 6.46 4.64
C GLN A 51 11.36 6.66 6.03
N LEU A 52 10.23 7.37 6.10
CA LEU A 52 9.53 7.57 7.36
C LEU A 52 9.00 6.25 7.94
N MET A 53 8.48 5.35 7.09
CA MET A 53 8.04 4.03 7.53
C MET A 53 9.19 3.20 8.11
N ASP A 54 10.36 3.22 7.47
CA ASP A 54 11.54 2.52 7.96
C ASP A 54 11.98 3.09 9.32
N HIS A 55 12.03 4.41 9.46
CA HIS A 55 12.38 5.06 10.72
C HIS A 55 11.33 4.84 11.82
N ALA A 56 10.03 4.84 11.47
CA ALA A 56 8.97 4.54 12.42
C ALA A 56 9.07 3.12 12.97
N ARG A 57 9.44 2.14 12.12
CA ARG A 57 9.73 0.77 12.56
C ARG A 57 10.88 0.75 13.56
N VAL A 58 11.98 1.41 13.25
CA VAL A 58 13.17 1.48 14.14
C VAL A 58 12.83 2.22 15.44
N ALA A 59 12.02 3.27 15.38
CA ALA A 59 11.63 4.06 16.56
C ALA A 59 10.80 3.27 17.58
N HIS A 60 10.20 2.15 17.16
CA HIS A 60 9.35 1.29 17.97
C HIS A 60 9.87 -0.18 18.04
N VAL A 61 11.17 -0.40 17.92
CA VAL A 61 11.76 -1.76 18.08
C VAL A 61 11.43 -2.33 19.45
N GLU A 62 11.48 -1.48 20.49
CA GLU A 62 11.05 -1.84 21.82
C GLU A 62 9.67 -1.26 22.12
N LEU A 63 8.96 -1.92 23.07
CA LEU A 63 7.68 -1.41 23.53
C LEU A 63 7.86 -0.06 24.23
N GLY A 64 7.26 0.98 23.68
CA GLY A 64 7.37 2.33 24.25
C GLY A 64 6.96 3.43 23.28
N SER A 65 7.18 4.66 23.72
CA SER A 65 7.00 5.84 22.87
C SER A 65 8.14 5.94 21.84
N PRO A 66 7.87 6.49 20.65
CA PRO A 66 8.89 6.59 19.60
C PRO A 66 10.04 7.52 20.01
N SER A 67 11.27 7.06 19.83
CA SER A 67 12.44 7.90 20.05
C SER A 67 12.65 8.90 18.91
N PRO A 68 12.67 10.21 19.17
CA PRO A 68 12.96 11.22 18.13
C PRO A 68 14.31 10.99 17.42
N ALA A 69 15.28 10.41 18.10
CA ALA A 69 16.61 10.15 17.55
C ALA A 69 16.61 9.12 16.41
N ALA A 70 15.56 8.27 16.33
CA ALA A 70 15.39 7.31 15.23
C ALA A 70 15.05 7.98 13.89
N PHE A 71 14.59 9.25 13.90
CA PHE A 71 14.12 9.97 12.71
C PHE A 71 15.19 10.89 12.11
N THR A 72 16.40 10.39 11.95
CA THR A 72 17.47 11.14 11.28
C THR A 72 17.32 11.01 9.77
N PRO A 73 17.20 12.12 9.02
CA PRO A 73 17.10 12.07 7.56
C PRO A 73 18.28 11.33 6.93
N LEU A 74 18.00 10.44 5.97
CA LEU A 74 19.06 9.80 5.20
C LEU A 74 19.77 10.81 4.29
N PRO A 75 21.09 10.64 4.04
CA PRO A 75 21.80 11.45 3.07
C PRO A 75 21.15 11.34 1.68
N GLY A 76 21.07 12.47 0.97
CA GLY A 76 20.62 12.51 -0.42
C GLY A 76 19.18 12.99 -0.65
N LEU A 77 18.45 13.37 0.39
CA LEU A 77 17.21 14.12 0.21
C LEU A 77 17.53 15.54 -0.32
N VAL A 78 16.82 15.97 -1.35
CA VAL A 78 16.90 17.36 -1.79
C VAL A 78 16.20 18.28 -0.78
N PRO A 79 16.49 19.61 -0.73
CA PRO A 79 15.97 20.51 0.31
C PRO A 79 14.45 20.52 0.46
N GLU A 80 13.71 20.32 -0.61
CA GLU A 80 12.25 20.19 -0.57
C GLU A 80 11.80 18.90 0.11
N GLU A 81 12.42 17.78 -0.24
CA GLU A 81 12.14 16.48 0.39
C GLU A 81 12.48 16.48 1.87
N GLN A 82 13.58 17.12 2.24
CA GLN A 82 13.99 17.27 3.63
C GLN A 82 12.92 18.02 4.44
N ARG A 83 12.41 19.16 3.92
CA ARG A 83 11.33 19.90 4.58
C ARG A 83 10.05 19.10 4.73
N ILE A 84 9.68 18.33 3.71
CA ILE A 84 8.54 17.42 3.76
C ILE A 84 8.77 16.36 4.83
N TYR A 85 9.96 15.75 4.87
CA TYR A 85 10.33 14.73 5.86
C TYR A 85 10.26 15.29 7.30
N GLU A 86 10.89 16.43 7.57
CA GLU A 86 10.87 17.07 8.90
C GLU A 86 9.44 17.41 9.36
N THR A 87 8.59 17.84 8.43
CA THR A 87 7.16 18.08 8.73
C THR A 87 6.44 16.78 9.08
N ALA A 88 6.69 15.72 8.30
CA ALA A 88 6.10 14.41 8.53
C ALA A 88 6.54 13.79 9.86
N VAL A 89 7.82 13.90 10.21
CA VAL A 89 8.37 13.44 11.51
C VAL A 89 7.70 14.18 12.66
N ARG A 90 7.58 15.51 12.56
CA ARG A 90 6.92 16.32 13.61
C ARG A 90 5.48 15.84 13.86
N TRP A 91 4.70 15.65 12.79
CA TRP A 91 3.36 15.14 12.91
C TRP A 91 3.33 13.70 13.43
N TYR A 92 4.25 12.84 12.97
CA TYR A 92 4.34 11.48 13.49
C TYR A 92 4.54 11.47 15.02
N LEU A 93 5.51 12.24 15.51
CA LEU A 93 5.79 12.33 16.95
C LEU A 93 4.62 12.96 17.73
N GLN A 94 3.92 13.94 17.15
CA GLN A 94 2.75 14.54 17.77
C GLN A 94 1.56 13.55 17.87
N LEU A 95 1.30 12.79 16.80
CA LEU A 95 0.16 11.87 16.73
C LEU A 95 0.41 10.57 17.51
N PHE A 96 1.66 10.09 17.52
CA PHE A 96 2.01 8.78 18.06
C PHE A 96 2.97 8.82 19.25
N GLY A 97 3.46 9.98 19.64
CA GLY A 97 4.44 10.12 20.71
C GLY A 97 3.94 9.66 22.09
N GLY A 98 2.62 9.65 22.33
CA GLY A 98 2.02 9.13 23.55
C GLY A 98 1.63 7.65 23.50
N ARG A 99 1.87 6.94 22.38
CA ARG A 99 1.47 5.55 22.19
C ARG A 99 2.62 4.60 22.50
N ALA A 100 2.45 3.81 23.54
CA ALA A 100 3.40 2.75 23.88
C ALA A 100 3.08 1.50 23.05
N VAL A 101 3.73 1.36 21.91
CA VAL A 101 3.59 0.21 21.01
C VAL A 101 4.96 -0.31 20.61
N ARG A 102 5.00 -1.57 20.16
CA ARG A 102 6.18 -2.21 19.57
C ARG A 102 5.89 -2.54 18.10
N ALA A 103 6.84 -2.28 17.23
CA ALA A 103 6.77 -2.74 15.85
C ALA A 103 6.83 -4.27 15.82
N VAL A 104 5.93 -4.88 15.06
CA VAL A 104 5.93 -6.31 14.82
C VAL A 104 6.73 -6.59 13.56
N ASP A 105 7.71 -7.47 13.70
CA ASP A 105 8.48 -7.95 12.54
C ASP A 105 7.67 -9.03 11.81
N VAL A 106 6.88 -8.58 10.85
CA VAL A 106 6.16 -9.47 9.94
C VAL A 106 6.91 -9.39 8.61
N ASP A 107 7.91 -10.25 8.47
CA ASP A 107 8.92 -10.19 7.41
C ASP A 107 8.41 -10.63 6.02
N GLU A 108 7.13 -10.49 5.77
CA GLU A 108 6.54 -10.87 4.49
C GLU A 108 6.45 -9.69 3.53
N TRP A 109 7.43 -9.58 2.65
CA TRP A 109 7.35 -8.70 1.48
C TRP A 109 6.31 -9.18 0.46
N GLU A 110 6.01 -10.46 0.44
CA GLU A 110 5.09 -11.13 -0.48
C GLU A 110 4.11 -12.00 0.30
N THR A 111 2.82 -11.97 -0.07
CA THR A 111 1.77 -12.85 0.47
C THR A 111 1.17 -13.65 -0.67
N PRO A 112 1.34 -14.97 -0.69
CA PRO A 112 0.73 -15.82 -1.69
C PRO A 112 -0.79 -15.88 -1.51
N VAL A 113 -1.50 -15.91 -2.63
CA VAL A 113 -2.95 -16.05 -2.71
C VAL A 113 -3.24 -17.16 -3.74
N PRO A 114 -2.99 -18.43 -3.39
CA PRO A 114 -2.95 -19.53 -4.35
C PRO A 114 -4.26 -19.80 -5.08
N ASP A 115 -5.39 -19.62 -4.41
CA ASP A 115 -6.74 -19.77 -4.99
C ASP A 115 -7.05 -18.72 -6.07
N LEU A 116 -6.40 -17.56 -6.03
CA LEU A 116 -6.46 -16.55 -7.09
C LEU A 116 -5.27 -16.64 -8.06
N GLY A 117 -4.34 -17.55 -7.84
CA GLY A 117 -3.16 -17.73 -8.68
C GLY A 117 -2.25 -16.50 -8.71
N ILE A 118 -2.08 -15.78 -7.59
CA ILE A 118 -1.27 -14.56 -7.51
C ILE A 118 -0.45 -14.48 -6.22
N ARG A 119 0.51 -13.54 -6.19
CA ARG A 119 1.16 -13.06 -4.97
C ARG A 119 0.94 -11.56 -4.82
N LEU A 120 0.52 -11.13 -3.64
CA LEU A 120 0.48 -9.70 -3.30
C LEU A 120 1.87 -9.24 -2.87
N VAL A 121 2.36 -8.15 -3.44
CA VAL A 121 3.74 -7.67 -3.24
C VAL A 121 3.77 -6.17 -2.94
N GLY A 122 4.60 -5.78 -1.99
CA GLY A 122 4.87 -4.39 -1.69
C GLY A 122 4.43 -3.96 -0.29
N PRO A 123 4.58 -2.67 0.05
CA PRO A 123 4.31 -2.18 1.39
C PRO A 123 2.84 -2.38 1.78
N ALA A 124 2.63 -2.82 3.01
CA ALA A 124 1.34 -3.21 3.57
C ALA A 124 1.08 -2.56 4.93
N GLY A 125 1.37 -1.28 5.05
CA GLY A 125 1.31 -0.58 6.33
C GLY A 125 2.38 -1.05 7.32
N LEU A 126 2.37 -0.45 8.49
CA LEU A 126 3.27 -0.79 9.59
C LEU A 126 2.48 -1.49 10.69
N PRO A 127 2.79 -2.76 11.00
CA PRO A 127 2.16 -3.50 12.08
C PRO A 127 2.81 -3.16 13.41
N PHE A 128 1.97 -2.93 14.42
CA PHE A 128 2.36 -2.68 15.80
C PHE A 128 1.50 -3.48 16.77
N GLU A 129 2.01 -3.68 17.97
CA GLU A 129 1.28 -4.23 19.11
C GLU A 129 1.51 -3.35 20.35
N ASP A 130 0.45 -3.13 21.14
CA ASP A 130 0.57 -2.52 22.45
C ASP A 130 0.97 -3.55 23.54
N ALA A 131 1.04 -3.09 24.81
CA ALA A 131 1.42 -3.94 25.93
C ALA A 131 0.44 -5.08 26.20
N ASP A 132 -0.82 -4.92 25.82
CA ASP A 132 -1.89 -5.90 26.00
C ASP A 132 -2.02 -6.84 24.77
N GLY A 133 -1.17 -6.63 23.77
CA GLY A 133 -1.16 -7.43 22.54
C GLY A 133 -2.23 -7.01 21.52
N HIS A 134 -2.86 -5.83 21.67
CA HIS A 134 -3.78 -5.34 20.66
C HIS A 134 -3.01 -4.94 19.41
N ALA A 135 -3.51 -5.40 18.25
CA ALA A 135 -2.92 -5.11 16.97
C ALA A 135 -3.27 -3.69 16.49
N GLU A 136 -2.27 -2.98 15.96
CA GLU A 136 -2.45 -1.69 15.31
C GLU A 136 -1.75 -1.72 13.94
N LEU A 137 -2.46 -1.34 12.88
CA LEU A 137 -1.93 -1.27 11.51
C LEU A 137 -1.92 0.19 11.04
N ARG A 138 -0.74 0.80 10.98
CA ARG A 138 -0.57 2.20 10.55
C ARG A 138 -0.36 2.30 9.05
N LEU A 139 -1.21 3.09 8.41
CA LEU A 139 -1.14 3.49 7.01
C LEU A 139 -0.68 4.94 6.94
N LEU A 140 0.64 5.11 6.82
CA LEU A 140 1.28 6.43 6.81
C LEU A 140 1.30 7.01 5.41
N ARG A 141 0.83 8.25 5.26
CA ARG A 141 0.80 8.99 4.00
C ARG A 141 1.49 10.34 4.17
N VAL A 142 2.03 10.85 3.09
CA VAL A 142 2.61 12.19 3.02
C VAL A 142 1.88 12.97 1.93
N GLY A 143 0.73 13.50 2.31
CA GLY A 143 -0.24 14.16 1.42
C GLY A 143 -1.09 13.17 0.63
N GLY A 144 -2.32 13.54 0.39
CA GLY A 144 -3.32 12.75 -0.33
C GLY A 144 -4.73 13.18 0.02
N ALA A 145 -5.73 12.45 -0.46
CA ALA A 145 -7.10 12.65 -0.02
C ALA A 145 -7.25 12.19 1.44
N GLU A 146 -7.99 12.94 2.23
CA GLU A 146 -8.34 12.55 3.59
C GLU A 146 -9.18 11.26 3.56
N PRO A 147 -8.89 10.27 4.41
CA PRO A 147 -9.72 9.09 4.52
C PRO A 147 -11.12 9.47 5.00
N ASP A 148 -12.15 8.85 4.44
CA ASP A 148 -13.52 9.02 4.91
C ASP A 148 -13.67 8.32 6.28
N PRO A 149 -14.03 9.05 7.34
CA PRO A 149 -14.26 8.43 8.65
C PRO A 149 -15.43 7.43 8.66
N ALA A 150 -16.36 7.52 7.72
CA ALA A 150 -17.50 6.61 7.61
C ALA A 150 -17.17 5.32 6.86
N ASP A 151 -16.06 5.27 6.10
CA ASP A 151 -15.64 4.10 5.34
C ASP A 151 -14.15 3.78 5.59
N PRO A 152 -13.84 3.10 6.70
CA PRO A 152 -12.47 2.75 7.10
C PRO A 152 -11.76 1.84 6.11
N LEU A 153 -12.51 1.05 5.35
CA LEU A 153 -12.00 0.13 4.34
C LEU A 153 -12.11 0.68 2.92
N GLY A 154 -12.66 1.88 2.73
CA GLY A 154 -12.76 2.55 1.43
C GLY A 154 -11.41 2.72 0.73
N PRO A 155 -10.35 3.17 1.43
CA PRO A 155 -9.03 3.24 0.83
C PRO A 155 -8.50 1.86 0.45
N MET A 156 -8.12 1.68 -0.82
CA MET A 156 -7.50 0.43 -1.29
C MET A 156 -6.26 0.02 -0.49
N GLU A 157 -5.55 0.98 0.09
CA GLU A 157 -4.41 0.75 0.96
C GLU A 157 -4.77 -0.06 2.19
N ALA A 158 -5.92 0.24 2.81
CA ALA A 158 -6.39 -0.49 3.99
C ALA A 158 -6.72 -1.94 3.63
N ARG A 159 -7.51 -2.14 2.59
CA ARG A 159 -7.87 -3.49 2.09
C ARG A 159 -6.63 -4.30 1.72
N PHE A 160 -5.71 -3.70 0.99
CA PHE A 160 -4.46 -4.35 0.60
C PHE A 160 -3.59 -4.70 1.80
N ALA A 161 -3.48 -3.79 2.77
CA ALA A 161 -2.68 -4.00 3.97
C ALA A 161 -3.26 -5.12 4.85
N LEU A 162 -4.57 -5.16 5.05
CA LEU A 162 -5.25 -6.23 5.79
C LEU A 162 -5.05 -7.59 5.12
N LEU A 163 -5.20 -7.67 3.80
CA LEU A 163 -4.94 -8.91 3.04
C LEU A 163 -3.49 -9.36 3.13
N ARG A 164 -2.56 -8.43 3.06
CA ARG A 164 -1.12 -8.71 3.17
C ARG A 164 -0.70 -9.18 4.57
N ARG A 165 -1.47 -8.81 5.59
CA ARG A 165 -1.22 -9.13 7.00
C ARG A 165 -2.20 -10.16 7.55
N SER A 166 -2.95 -10.84 6.68
CA SER A 166 -4.04 -11.74 7.09
C SER A 166 -3.60 -12.86 8.02
N GLU A 167 -2.39 -13.41 7.88
CA GLU A 167 -1.88 -14.44 8.79
C GLU A 167 -1.62 -13.88 10.21
N TRP A 168 -0.96 -12.72 10.30
CA TRP A 168 -0.72 -12.07 11.59
C TRP A 168 -2.03 -11.62 12.25
N LEU A 169 -3.04 -11.26 11.45
CA LEU A 169 -4.33 -10.73 11.92
C LEU A 169 -5.39 -11.80 12.17
N ALA A 170 -5.14 -13.07 11.84
CA ALA A 170 -6.13 -14.14 11.95
C ALA A 170 -6.71 -14.23 13.38
N GLY A 171 -8.05 -14.14 13.50
CA GLY A 171 -8.78 -14.20 14.76
C GLY A 171 -8.61 -12.98 15.67
N ARG A 172 -8.12 -11.85 15.15
CA ARG A 172 -7.83 -10.64 15.95
C ARG A 172 -8.70 -9.47 15.52
N SER A 173 -8.99 -8.57 16.47
CA SER A 173 -9.33 -7.19 16.15
C SER A 173 -8.06 -6.40 15.87
N VAL A 174 -8.13 -5.47 14.94
CA VAL A 174 -7.02 -4.58 14.60
C VAL A 174 -7.48 -3.14 14.53
N ARG A 175 -6.74 -2.25 15.14
CA ARG A 175 -6.90 -0.81 14.97
C ARG A 175 -6.21 -0.38 13.68
N VAL A 176 -6.98 -0.07 12.65
CA VAL A 176 -6.46 0.50 11.39
C VAL A 176 -6.36 2.01 11.56
N VAL A 177 -5.16 2.53 11.39
CA VAL A 177 -4.84 3.95 11.60
C VAL A 177 -4.38 4.57 10.29
N HIS A 178 -5.18 5.49 9.77
CA HIS A 178 -4.80 6.32 8.62
C HIS A 178 -4.23 7.63 9.11
N ALA A 179 -2.98 7.93 8.79
CA ALA A 179 -2.35 9.19 9.15
C ALA A 179 -1.80 9.90 7.92
N ASP A 180 -2.25 11.14 7.67
CA ASP A 180 -1.60 12.05 6.72
C ASP A 180 -0.63 12.96 7.47
N LEU A 181 0.65 12.67 7.29
CA LEU A 181 1.75 13.32 7.99
C LEU A 181 2.22 14.63 7.33
N LEU A 182 1.56 15.07 6.26
CA LEU A 182 1.75 16.42 5.74
C LEU A 182 0.81 17.42 6.42
N TYR A 183 -0.39 16.98 6.79
CA TYR A 183 -1.44 17.83 7.36
C TYR A 183 -1.77 17.52 8.82
N GLY A 184 -1.21 16.44 9.38
CA GLY A 184 -1.49 16.00 10.76
C GLY A 184 -2.89 15.42 10.94
N ALA A 185 -3.49 14.91 9.87
CA ALA A 185 -4.79 14.27 9.95
C ALA A 185 -4.66 12.82 10.41
N LEU A 186 -5.58 12.38 11.28
CA LEU A 186 -5.62 11.04 11.83
C LEU A 186 -7.06 10.53 11.82
N VAL A 187 -7.26 9.31 11.31
CA VAL A 187 -8.51 8.57 11.36
C VAL A 187 -8.23 7.16 11.83
N GLU A 188 -8.99 6.67 12.80
CA GLU A 188 -8.79 5.36 13.42
C GLU A 188 -10.08 4.55 13.41
N HIS A 189 -9.96 3.25 13.15
CA HIS A 189 -11.08 2.31 13.15
C HIS A 189 -10.66 0.99 13.76
N GLU A 190 -11.55 0.41 14.57
CA GLU A 190 -11.43 -0.99 14.98
C GLU A 190 -12.08 -1.87 13.90
N VAL A 191 -11.34 -2.89 13.46
CA VAL A 191 -11.78 -3.83 12.44
C VAL A 191 -11.67 -5.25 13.01
N ALA A 192 -12.79 -5.95 13.11
CA ALA A 192 -12.80 -7.38 13.40
C ALA A 192 -12.42 -8.12 12.11
N THR A 193 -11.21 -8.68 12.04
CA THR A 193 -10.65 -9.19 10.78
C THR A 193 -11.44 -10.35 10.21
N ASP A 194 -12.03 -11.19 11.06
CA ASP A 194 -12.84 -12.32 10.62
C ASP A 194 -14.17 -11.87 9.98
N GLU A 195 -14.73 -10.75 10.43
CA GLU A 195 -15.98 -10.20 9.87
C GLU A 195 -15.77 -9.63 8.47
N VAL A 196 -14.61 -9.05 8.19
CA VAL A 196 -14.30 -8.43 6.89
C VAL A 196 -13.55 -9.35 5.93
N ALA A 197 -13.09 -10.51 6.39
CA ALA A 197 -12.24 -11.40 5.59
C ALA A 197 -12.88 -11.81 4.26
N ALA A 198 -14.17 -12.15 4.29
CA ALA A 198 -14.91 -12.55 3.08
C ALA A 198 -15.07 -11.38 2.10
N GLU A 199 -15.40 -10.19 2.60
CA GLU A 199 -15.49 -8.97 1.78
C GLU A 199 -14.15 -8.61 1.14
N LEU A 200 -13.07 -8.63 1.92
CA LEU A 200 -11.72 -8.37 1.41
C LEU A 200 -11.31 -9.37 0.33
N ARG A 201 -11.67 -10.64 0.53
CA ARG A 201 -11.39 -11.71 -0.43
C ARG A 201 -12.17 -11.52 -1.72
N GLN A 202 -13.45 -11.21 -1.63
CA GLN A 202 -14.29 -10.92 -2.79
C GLN A 202 -13.76 -9.70 -3.54
N TRP A 203 -13.46 -8.62 -2.85
CA TRP A 203 -12.87 -7.40 -3.44
C TRP A 203 -11.59 -7.70 -4.22
N LEU A 204 -10.70 -8.54 -3.67
CA LEU A 204 -9.46 -8.94 -4.35
C LEU A 204 -9.74 -9.79 -5.59
N SER A 205 -10.66 -10.76 -5.49
CA SER A 205 -11.06 -11.63 -6.62
C SER A 205 -11.57 -10.82 -7.79
N GLU A 206 -12.53 -9.91 -7.56
CA GLU A 206 -13.09 -9.03 -8.59
C GLU A 206 -12.02 -8.21 -9.30
N ARG A 207 -11.03 -7.72 -8.56
CA ARG A 207 -9.93 -6.94 -9.13
C ARG A 207 -8.93 -7.77 -9.91
N VAL A 208 -8.62 -8.96 -9.43
CA VAL A 208 -7.75 -9.89 -10.14
C VAL A 208 -8.41 -10.35 -11.45
N GLU A 209 -9.69 -10.68 -11.42
CA GLU A 209 -10.47 -11.02 -12.62
C GLU A 209 -10.50 -9.87 -13.63
N ALA A 210 -10.79 -8.65 -13.16
CA ALA A 210 -10.76 -7.46 -14.01
C ALA A 210 -9.37 -7.20 -14.61
N LEU A 211 -8.31 -7.47 -13.85
CA LEU A 211 -6.94 -7.37 -14.31
C LEU A 211 -6.62 -8.40 -15.39
N GLN A 212 -6.97 -9.66 -15.15
CA GLN A 212 -6.78 -10.75 -16.10
C GLN A 212 -7.53 -10.50 -17.41
N ALA A 213 -8.79 -10.06 -17.32
CA ALA A 213 -9.58 -9.71 -18.49
C ALA A 213 -8.93 -8.60 -19.33
N ARG A 214 -8.36 -7.57 -18.69
CA ARG A 214 -7.68 -6.47 -19.38
C ARG A 214 -6.34 -6.87 -20.01
N ILE A 215 -5.65 -7.83 -19.45
CA ILE A 215 -4.41 -8.37 -20.00
C ILE A 215 -4.72 -9.29 -21.19
N THR A 216 -5.76 -10.12 -21.09
CA THR A 216 -6.14 -11.10 -22.09
C THR A 216 -6.86 -10.44 -23.27
N HIS A 217 -7.71 -9.44 -23.00
CA HIS A 217 -8.48 -8.72 -24.01
C HIS A 217 -8.22 -7.20 -23.90
N PRO A 218 -7.05 -6.73 -24.35
CA PRO A 218 -6.64 -5.35 -24.14
C PRO A 218 -7.32 -4.39 -25.13
N GLU A 219 -8.61 -4.17 -24.98
CA GLU A 219 -9.33 -3.20 -25.78
C GLU A 219 -8.84 -1.78 -25.50
N ALA A 220 -8.60 -1.04 -26.58
CA ALA A 220 -8.24 0.37 -26.45
C ALA A 220 -9.49 1.19 -26.08
N ARG A 221 -9.33 2.07 -25.09
CA ARG A 221 -10.35 3.07 -24.73
C ARG A 221 -9.77 4.45 -24.97
N PRO A 222 -10.01 5.07 -26.15
CA PRO A 222 -9.57 6.43 -26.41
C PRO A 222 -10.12 7.40 -25.36
N SER A 223 -9.26 8.26 -24.84
CA SER A 223 -9.60 9.28 -23.84
C SER A 223 -8.66 10.48 -23.97
N LEU A 224 -8.96 11.56 -23.29
CA LEU A 224 -8.08 12.74 -23.21
C LEU A 224 -6.68 12.40 -22.66
N GLU A 225 -6.55 11.32 -21.89
CA GLU A 225 -5.28 10.85 -21.37
C GLU A 225 -4.38 10.19 -22.44
N CYS A 226 -4.93 9.89 -23.62
CA CYS A 226 -4.14 9.32 -24.72
C CYS A 226 -3.01 10.24 -25.17
N GLY A 227 -3.23 11.55 -25.18
CA GLY A 227 -2.19 12.53 -25.52
C GLY A 227 -0.97 12.53 -24.59
N ARG A 228 -1.10 11.97 -23.40
CA ARG A 228 -0.03 11.78 -22.40
C ARG A 228 0.41 10.33 -22.24
N CYS A 229 -0.15 9.43 -23.03
CA CYS A 229 0.15 8.02 -22.95
C CYS A 229 1.51 7.70 -23.59
N ARG A 230 2.44 7.15 -22.83
CA ARG A 230 3.77 6.77 -23.35
C ARG A 230 3.75 5.68 -24.43
N PHE A 231 2.61 5.01 -24.60
CA PHE A 231 2.42 3.96 -25.60
C PHE A 231 1.60 4.43 -26.81
N VAL A 232 1.30 5.73 -26.91
CA VAL A 232 0.44 6.28 -27.97
C VAL A 232 0.97 5.98 -29.37
N ALA A 233 2.28 6.01 -29.57
CA ALA A 233 2.91 5.75 -30.87
C ALA A 233 2.75 4.31 -31.37
N GLY A 234 2.49 3.35 -30.51
CA GLY A 234 2.23 1.94 -30.85
C GLY A 234 0.78 1.52 -30.65
N CYS A 235 -0.11 2.48 -30.43
CA CYS A 235 -1.52 2.22 -30.18
C CYS A 235 -2.35 2.48 -31.44
N ASP A 236 -2.86 1.41 -32.03
CA ASP A 236 -3.73 1.44 -33.23
C ASP A 236 -5.08 2.16 -33.05
N ALA A 237 -5.49 2.45 -31.82
CA ALA A 237 -6.68 3.26 -31.54
C ALA A 237 -6.43 4.77 -31.68
N HIS A 238 -5.23 5.19 -32.03
CA HIS A 238 -4.81 6.59 -32.17
C HIS A 238 -4.36 6.91 -33.60
N GLY A 239 -4.49 5.94 -34.50
CA GLY A 239 -4.22 6.09 -35.93
C GLY A 239 -5.32 6.84 -36.69
#